data_2b0e1b4f6827f6ec2ae8f0ed73eca123
#
_entry.id   2b0e1b4f6827f6ec2ae8f0ed73eca123
#
_cell.length_a   1.000
_cell.length_b   1.000
_cell.length_c   1.000
_cell.angle_alpha   90.00
_cell.angle_beta   90.00
_cell.angle_gamma   90.00
#
_symmetry.space_group_name_H-M   'P 1'
#
loop_
_entity.id
_entity.type
_entity.pdbx_description
1 polymer ?
#
loop_
_entity_poly.entity_id
_entity_poly.type
_entity_poly.pdbx_seq_one_letter_code
_entity_poly.pdbx_strand_id
1 'polypeptide(L)'
;MNETEFYTKLLALPNGVNDVLYQRKRYLLRKETLLDNKLIKVYAEELGGNDIVSGNYYPTMKNGIQKPCEMSDKKVIDFVLNAEVI
;
A
#
# COMPACT_ATOMS: atom_id res chain seq x y z
N MET A 1 13.04 3.82 -8.84
CA MET A 1 11.78 3.13 -9.02
C MET A 1 10.79 3.99 -9.81
N ASN A 2 9.99 3.34 -10.61
CA ASN A 2 9.05 3.99 -11.50
C ASN A 2 7.70 4.20 -10.81
N GLU A 3 7.22 5.43 -10.82
CA GLU A 3 5.94 5.78 -10.21
C GLU A 3 4.77 5.03 -10.86
N THR A 4 4.84 4.79 -12.17
CA THR A 4 3.82 4.05 -12.89
C THR A 4 3.74 2.60 -12.41
N GLU A 5 4.89 1.99 -12.13
CA GLU A 5 4.94 0.62 -11.62
C GLU A 5 4.29 0.53 -10.24
N PHE A 6 4.59 1.49 -9.37
CA PHE A 6 3.98 1.54 -8.04
C PHE A 6 2.46 1.67 -8.14
N TYR A 7 1.99 2.58 -8.98
CA TYR A 7 0.57 2.80 -9.15
C TYR A 7 -0.13 1.56 -9.72
N THR A 8 0.50 0.91 -10.71
CA THR A 8 -0.06 -0.30 -11.30
C THR A 8 -0.21 -1.40 -10.25
N LYS A 9 0.80 -1.60 -9.41
CA LYS A 9 0.73 -2.59 -8.34
C LYS A 9 -0.31 -2.22 -7.30
N LEU A 10 -0.40 -0.95 -6.95
CA LEU A 10 -1.37 -0.48 -5.98
C LEU A 10 -2.80 -0.73 -6.46
N LEU A 11 -3.08 -0.46 -7.73
CA LEU A 11 -4.39 -0.71 -8.31
C LEU A 11 -4.71 -2.19 -8.38
N ALA A 12 -3.72 -3.03 -8.53
CA ALA A 12 -3.91 -4.48 -8.62
C ALA A 12 -4.30 -5.09 -7.27
N LEU A 13 -4.03 -4.41 -6.16
CA LEU A 13 -4.42 -4.91 -4.85
C LEU A 13 -5.93 -4.78 -4.68
N PRO A 14 -6.63 -5.83 -4.23
CA PRO A 14 -8.08 -5.72 -4.03
C PRO A 14 -8.42 -4.75 -2.91
N ASN A 15 -9.56 -4.06 -3.05
CA ASN A 15 -10.07 -3.25 -1.96
C ASN A 15 -10.53 -4.14 -0.81
N GLY A 16 -10.59 -3.58 0.40
CA GLY A 16 -11.01 -4.29 1.57
C GLY A 16 -9.83 -4.92 2.30
N VAL A 17 -10.11 -6.00 3.02
CA VAL A 17 -9.11 -6.67 3.85
C VAL A 17 -8.61 -7.92 3.15
N ASN A 18 -7.29 -8.04 3.05
CA ASN A 18 -6.65 -9.14 2.35
C ASN A 18 -5.46 -9.66 3.14
N ASP A 19 -5.24 -10.98 3.11
CA ASP A 19 -3.99 -11.55 3.61
C ASP A 19 -2.95 -11.42 2.52
N VAL A 20 -1.78 -10.92 2.89
CA VAL A 20 -0.67 -10.78 1.95
C VAL A 20 0.61 -11.33 2.57
N LEU A 21 1.54 -11.69 1.72
CA LEU A 21 2.86 -12.16 2.12
C LEU A 21 3.89 -11.11 1.70
N TYR A 22 4.71 -10.67 2.64
CA TYR A 22 5.75 -9.69 2.37
C TYR A 22 6.99 -10.05 3.18
N GLN A 23 8.11 -10.24 2.50
CA GLN A 23 9.37 -10.63 3.13
C GLN A 23 9.22 -11.85 4.03
N ARG A 24 8.48 -12.86 3.54
CA ARG A 24 8.24 -14.12 4.25
C ARG A 24 7.41 -13.98 5.52
N LYS A 25 6.72 -12.84 5.68
CA LYS A 25 5.85 -12.58 6.81
C LYS A 25 4.45 -12.31 6.32
N ARG A 26 3.46 -12.71 7.10
CA ARG A 26 2.08 -12.46 6.73
C ARG A 26 1.62 -11.14 7.31
N TYR A 27 0.91 -10.39 6.48
CA TYR A 27 0.32 -9.11 6.88
C TYR A 27 -1.17 -9.14 6.56
N LEU A 28 -1.94 -8.45 7.38
CA LEU A 28 -3.32 -8.16 7.06
C LEU A 28 -3.35 -6.79 6.43
N LEU A 29 -3.66 -6.74 5.13
CA LEU A 29 -3.67 -5.51 4.36
C LEU A 29 -5.08 -5.00 4.20
N ARG A 30 -5.28 -3.74 4.52
CA ARG A 30 -6.53 -3.06 4.25
C ARG A 30 -6.27 -1.97 3.22
N LYS A 31 -7.01 -2.03 2.13
CA LYS A 31 -6.94 -1.02 1.08
C LYS A 31 -8.32 -0.40 0.92
N GLU A 32 -8.38 0.92 0.91
CA GLU A 32 -9.63 1.65 0.70
C GLU A 32 -9.42 2.70 -0.37
N THR A 33 -10.36 2.77 -1.31
CA THR A 33 -10.38 3.79 -2.35
C THR A 33 -11.48 4.78 -2.00
N LEU A 34 -11.13 6.02 -1.80
CA LEU A 34 -12.04 7.05 -1.29
C LEU A 34 -12.06 8.25 -2.23
N LEU A 35 -13.03 9.15 -2.00
CA LEU A 35 -13.14 10.43 -2.71
C LEU A 35 -13.16 10.24 -4.23
N ASP A 36 -14.00 9.31 -4.70
CA ASP A 36 -14.15 9.02 -6.14
C ASP A 36 -12.81 8.69 -6.80
N ASN A 37 -12.05 7.81 -6.17
CA ASN A 37 -10.74 7.36 -6.63
C ASN A 37 -9.64 8.42 -6.53
N LYS A 38 -9.87 9.46 -5.78
CA LYS A 38 -8.85 10.50 -5.59
C LYS A 38 -7.91 10.23 -4.43
N LEU A 39 -8.24 9.23 -3.63
CA LEU A 39 -7.42 8.85 -2.49
C LEU A 39 -7.45 7.34 -2.32
N ILE A 40 -6.28 6.75 -2.26
CA ILE A 40 -6.13 5.32 -1.95
C ILE A 40 -5.38 5.21 -0.64
N LYS A 41 -6.02 4.61 0.37
CA LYS A 41 -5.40 4.40 1.68
C LYS A 41 -4.93 2.96 1.78
N VAL A 42 -3.73 2.79 2.30
CA VAL A 42 -3.13 1.47 2.51
C VAL A 42 -2.73 1.37 3.97
N TYR A 43 -3.16 0.31 4.62
CA TYR A 43 -2.76 -0.01 5.99
C TYR A 43 -2.53 -1.50 6.09
N ALA A 44 -1.34 -1.89 6.51
CA ALA A 44 -1.00 -3.29 6.67
C ALA A 44 -0.39 -3.52 8.03
N GLU A 45 -0.79 -4.61 8.67
CA GLU A 45 -0.33 -4.98 10.00
C GLU A 45 0.25 -6.38 9.95
N GLU A 46 1.46 -6.53 10.46
CA GLU A 46 2.12 -7.82 10.50
C GLU A 46 1.41 -8.75 11.48
N LEU A 47 1.00 -9.92 11.01
CA LEU A 47 0.36 -10.91 11.86
C LEU A 47 1.42 -11.62 12.68
N GLY A 48 1.26 -11.58 13.99
CA GLY A 48 2.25 -12.19 14.89
C GLY A 48 3.46 -11.32 15.15
N GLY A 49 3.46 -10.08 14.69
CA GLY A 49 4.57 -9.16 14.91
C GLY A 49 4.09 -7.75 15.17
N ASN A 50 5.01 -6.79 15.05
CA ASN A 50 4.71 -5.39 15.39
C ASN A 50 4.89 -4.44 14.22
N ASP A 51 5.17 -4.95 13.02
CA ASP A 51 5.42 -4.07 11.89
C ASP A 51 4.11 -3.55 11.30
N ILE A 52 4.07 -2.26 11.00
CA ILE A 52 2.91 -1.61 10.40
C ILE A 52 3.38 -0.82 9.20
N VAL A 53 2.65 -0.95 8.10
CA VAL A 53 2.90 -0.18 6.88
C VAL A 53 1.62 0.59 6.59
N SER A 54 1.71 1.91 6.49
CA SER A 54 0.52 2.70 6.16
C SER A 54 0.91 3.92 5.33
N GLY A 55 -0.02 4.32 4.48
CA GLY A 55 0.20 5.49 3.64
C GLY A 55 -1.05 5.87 2.88
N ASN A 56 -1.01 7.05 2.30
CA ASN A 56 -2.07 7.58 1.46
C ASN A 56 -1.48 7.93 0.10
N TYR A 57 -2.19 7.58 -0.95
CA TYR A 57 -1.77 7.88 -2.31
C TYR A 57 -2.85 8.71 -2.99
N TYR A 58 -2.45 9.80 -3.64
CA TYR A 58 -3.37 10.72 -4.31
C TYR A 58 -3.12 10.68 -5.82
N PRO A 59 -3.75 9.73 -6.53
CA PRO A 59 -3.43 9.54 -7.96
C PRO A 59 -3.85 10.71 -8.84
N THR A 60 -4.79 11.55 -8.40
CA THR A 60 -5.25 12.68 -9.18
C THR A 60 -4.35 13.91 -9.03
N MET A 61 -3.40 13.88 -8.12
CA MET A 61 -2.44 14.95 -8.00
C MET A 61 -1.39 14.83 -9.09
N LYS A 62 -0.81 15.97 -9.46
CA LYS A 62 0.23 15.96 -10.47
C LYS A 62 1.37 15.06 -10.02
N ASN A 63 1.74 14.09 -10.85
CA ASN A 63 2.79 13.09 -10.58
C ASN A 63 2.42 12.09 -9.48
N GLY A 64 1.16 12.06 -9.03
CA GLY A 64 0.77 11.21 -7.92
C GLY A 64 1.55 11.54 -6.66
N ILE A 65 0.91 11.59 -5.53
CA ILE A 65 1.60 11.85 -4.28
C ILE A 65 1.32 10.72 -3.32
N GLN A 66 2.38 10.09 -2.83
CA GLN A 66 2.28 9.08 -1.82
C GLN A 66 2.75 9.69 -0.50
N LYS A 67 1.90 9.60 0.52
CA LYS A 67 2.20 10.18 1.83
C LYS A 67 2.07 9.10 2.89
N PRO A 68 3.16 8.49 3.32
CA PRO A 68 3.12 7.52 4.40
C PRO A 68 2.82 8.23 5.72
N CYS A 69 2.13 7.55 6.63
CA CYS A 69 1.72 8.15 7.89
C CYS A 69 2.89 8.34 8.84
N GLU A 70 3.63 7.31 9.16
CA GLU A 70 4.69 7.41 10.17
C GLU A 70 5.95 6.68 9.75
N MET A 71 6.17 6.52 8.46
CA MET A 71 7.33 5.81 7.96
C MET A 71 7.75 6.38 6.63
N SER A 72 8.93 6.02 6.18
CA SER A 72 9.46 6.56 4.94
C SER A 72 8.64 6.10 3.73
N ASP A 73 8.62 6.94 2.71
CA ASP A 73 7.99 6.60 1.43
C ASP A 73 8.54 5.29 0.89
N LYS A 74 9.83 5.08 1.09
CA LYS A 74 10.52 3.90 0.58
C LYS A 74 9.93 2.60 1.12
N LYS A 75 9.56 2.57 2.39
CA LYS A 75 8.99 1.36 2.98
C LYS A 75 7.61 1.05 2.41
N VAL A 76 6.76 2.05 2.29
CA VAL A 76 5.43 1.86 1.72
C VAL A 76 5.52 1.41 0.28
N ILE A 77 6.38 2.04 -0.48
CA ILE A 77 6.59 1.70 -1.89
C ILE A 77 7.09 0.27 -2.03
N ASP A 78 8.09 -0.09 -1.24
CA ASP A 78 8.64 -1.45 -1.28
C ASP A 78 7.57 -2.49 -0.93
N PHE A 79 6.76 -2.20 0.08
CA PHE A 79 5.68 -3.10 0.48
C PHE A 79 4.70 -3.32 -0.67
N VAL A 80 4.22 -2.23 -1.29
CA VAL A 80 3.24 -2.34 -2.38
C VAL A 80 3.81 -3.12 -3.56
N LEU A 81 5.08 -2.88 -3.88
CA LEU A 81 5.70 -3.54 -5.03
C LEU A 81 5.93 -5.03 -4.81
N ASN A 82 6.16 -5.45 -3.58
CA ASN A 82 6.61 -6.82 -3.29
C ASN A 82 5.62 -7.68 -2.51
N ALA A 83 4.58 -7.10 -1.95
CA ALA A 83 3.58 -7.88 -1.23
C ALA A 83 2.75 -8.71 -2.21
N GLU A 84 2.47 -9.95 -1.83
CA GLU A 84 1.68 -10.85 -2.66
C GLU A 84 0.40 -11.25 -1.93
N VAL A 85 -0.74 -11.09 -2.60
CA VAL A 85 -2.03 -11.53 -2.04
C VAL A 85 -2.05 -13.05 -2.04
N ILE A 86 -2.36 -13.61 -0.87
CA ILE A 86 -2.38 -15.06 -0.69
C ILE A 86 -3.74 -15.64 -1.11
#